data_00069c46890776c72cc5e6c97463929f
#
_entry.id   00069c46890776c72cc5e6c97463929f
#
_cell.length_a   1.000
_cell.length_b   1.000
_cell.length_c   1.000
_cell.angle_alpha   90.00
_cell.angle_beta   90.00
_cell.angle_gamma   90.00
#
_symmetry.space_group_name_H-M   'P 1'
#
loop_
_entity.id
_entity.type
_entity.pdbx_description
1 polymer ?
#
loop_
_entity_poly.entity_id
_entity_poly.type
_entity_poly.pdbx_seq_one_letter_code
_entity_poly.pdbx_strand_id
1 'polypeptide(L)'
;MLWRKFICTLLMLFTVPVATHAQEALPPGPTAFVLKARLHALPGQADQVIALSGAVDKKVEAGEPGMLLHTFDRDPGDSQGFIWTEVYEDSEALMLHLNNVDLGAYLAAVSPLLDEFTAELYGAVSGDAVAALRATGTPTTHYPNVLGYVRDLTS
;
A
#
# COMPACT_ATOMS: atom_id res chain seq x y z
N MET A 1 80.93 2.05 6.96
CA MET A 1 80.13 1.96 8.19
C MET A 1 78.85 2.71 7.92
N LEU A 2 77.78 2.02 7.43
CA LEU A 2 76.48 2.63 7.07
C LEU A 2 75.47 2.25 8.13
N TRP A 3 74.94 3.25 8.79
CA TRP A 3 73.87 3.12 9.80
C TRP A 3 72.51 3.27 9.11
N ARG A 4 71.78 2.14 8.96
CA ARG A 4 70.38 2.14 8.47
C ARG A 4 69.45 2.47 9.61
N LYS A 5 68.79 3.64 9.56
CA LYS A 5 67.69 4.02 10.46
C LYS A 5 66.40 3.33 9.97
N PHE A 6 65.85 2.44 10.79
CA PHE A 6 64.49 1.89 10.64
C PHE A 6 63.48 2.94 11.14
N ILE A 7 62.66 3.47 10.22
CA ILE A 7 61.49 4.28 10.57
C ILE A 7 60.32 3.30 10.73
N CYS A 8 59.85 3.10 11.94
CA CYS A 8 58.64 2.30 12.23
C CYS A 8 57.43 3.24 12.10
N THR A 9 56.69 3.13 10.98
CA THR A 9 55.47 3.90 10.77
C THR A 9 54.35 3.19 11.49
N LEU A 10 53.90 3.74 12.60
CA LEU A 10 52.73 3.25 13.35
C LEU A 10 51.46 3.69 12.65
N LEU A 11 50.82 2.74 11.98
CA LEU A 11 49.51 2.95 11.32
C LEU A 11 48.41 2.89 12.39
N MET A 12 47.90 4.05 12.81
CA MET A 12 46.74 4.12 13.70
C MET A 12 45.46 3.88 12.84
N LEU A 13 44.85 2.71 12.98
CA LEU A 13 43.52 2.46 12.48
C LEU A 13 42.50 3.20 13.36
N PHE A 14 41.93 4.28 12.84
CA PHE A 14 40.73 4.89 13.42
C PHE A 14 39.52 4.07 13.02
N THR A 15 39.00 3.26 13.92
CA THR A 15 37.66 2.66 13.77
C THR A 15 36.60 3.71 14.08
N VAL A 16 35.95 4.26 13.06
CA VAL A 16 34.78 5.11 13.22
C VAL A 16 33.60 4.20 13.59
N PRO A 17 32.94 4.38 14.76
CA PRO A 17 31.78 3.63 15.09
C PRO A 17 30.66 4.05 14.10
N VAL A 18 30.16 3.11 13.30
CA VAL A 18 28.93 3.28 12.53
C VAL A 18 27.80 3.31 13.55
N ALA A 19 27.28 4.50 13.83
CA ALA A 19 26.07 4.63 14.60
C ALA A 19 24.92 4.02 13.80
N THR A 20 24.51 2.81 14.15
CA THR A 20 23.23 2.25 13.74
C THR A 20 22.16 3.12 14.37
N HIS A 21 21.58 4.03 13.58
CA HIS A 21 20.35 4.70 13.98
C HIS A 21 19.28 3.60 14.02
N ALA A 22 19.00 3.10 15.22
CA ALA A 22 17.76 2.37 15.44
C ALA A 22 16.63 3.33 15.07
N GLN A 23 15.89 2.98 14.03
CA GLN A 23 14.71 3.74 13.61
C GLN A 23 13.74 3.64 14.79
N GLU A 24 13.60 4.75 15.51
CA GLU A 24 12.68 4.85 16.62
C GLU A 24 11.29 4.51 16.09
N ALA A 25 10.70 3.43 16.60
CA ALA A 25 9.35 3.04 16.22
C ALA A 25 8.42 4.22 16.52
N LEU A 26 7.73 4.72 15.51
CA LEU A 26 6.71 5.76 15.69
C LEU A 26 5.76 5.28 16.81
N PRO A 27 5.37 6.17 17.76
CA PRO A 27 4.41 5.81 18.79
C PRO A 27 3.13 5.29 18.14
N PRO A 28 2.43 4.31 18.77
CA PRO A 28 1.17 3.82 18.26
C PRO A 28 0.16 4.99 18.24
N GLY A 29 0.03 5.58 17.08
CA GLY A 29 -1.00 6.56 16.73
C GLY A 29 -2.01 5.92 15.78
N PRO A 30 -3.10 6.62 15.45
CA PRO A 30 -4.04 6.12 14.47
C PRO A 30 -3.29 5.70 13.21
N THR A 31 -3.48 4.44 12.83
CA THR A 31 -2.73 3.75 11.77
C THR A 31 -3.44 3.82 10.44
N ALA A 32 -4.38 4.77 10.28
CA ALA A 32 -5.11 4.94 9.04
C ALA A 32 -4.14 5.19 7.87
N PHE A 33 -4.42 4.51 6.77
CA PHE A 33 -3.61 4.59 5.56
C PHE A 33 -4.49 4.57 4.32
N VAL A 34 -3.89 4.89 3.17
CA VAL A 34 -4.57 4.94 1.87
C VAL A 34 -4.13 3.78 1.01
N LEU A 35 -5.10 3.13 0.35
CA LEU A 35 -4.89 2.26 -0.79
C LEU A 35 -5.47 2.93 -2.03
N LYS A 36 -4.76 2.86 -3.15
CA LYS A 36 -5.28 3.18 -4.47
C LYS A 36 -5.17 1.96 -5.35
N ALA A 37 -6.32 1.46 -5.84
CA ALA A 37 -6.34 0.42 -6.85
C ALA A 37 -6.70 1.04 -8.21
N ARG A 38 -5.78 0.91 -9.18
CA ARG A 38 -5.98 1.40 -10.55
C ARG A 38 -6.47 0.28 -11.43
N LEU A 39 -7.52 0.56 -12.18
CA LEU A 39 -8.13 -0.37 -13.12
C LEU A 39 -8.19 0.28 -14.51
N HIS A 40 -7.89 -0.49 -15.54
CA HIS A 40 -8.15 -0.08 -16.90
C HIS A 40 -9.04 -1.13 -17.57
N ALA A 41 -10.22 -0.69 -18.01
CA ALA A 41 -11.22 -1.57 -18.65
C ALA A 41 -10.85 -1.85 -20.10
N LEU A 42 -11.08 -3.05 -20.55
CA LEU A 42 -11.03 -3.37 -21.98
C LEU A 42 -12.02 -2.51 -22.77
N PRO A 43 -11.77 -2.22 -24.05
CA PRO A 43 -12.66 -1.43 -24.88
C PRO A 43 -14.12 -1.90 -24.83
N GLY A 44 -15.03 -0.99 -24.48
CA GLY A 44 -16.46 -1.25 -24.37
C GLY A 44 -16.90 -1.92 -23.07
N GLN A 45 -16.00 -2.19 -22.11
CA GLN A 45 -16.34 -2.83 -20.84
C GLN A 45 -16.53 -1.85 -19.67
N ALA A 46 -16.28 -0.55 -19.87
CA ALA A 46 -16.31 0.45 -18.81
C ALA A 46 -17.63 0.46 -18.03
N ASP A 47 -18.78 0.40 -18.70
CA ASP A 47 -20.10 0.43 -18.05
C ASP A 47 -20.33 -0.83 -17.20
N GLN A 48 -19.86 -1.99 -17.65
CA GLN A 48 -19.95 -3.24 -16.89
C GLN A 48 -19.02 -3.20 -15.65
N VAL A 49 -17.80 -2.67 -15.78
CA VAL A 49 -16.88 -2.45 -14.66
C VAL A 49 -17.54 -1.54 -13.62
N ILE A 50 -18.14 -0.41 -14.03
CA ILE A 50 -18.86 0.51 -13.13
C ILE A 50 -20.01 -0.20 -12.41
N ALA A 51 -20.81 -1.00 -13.13
CA ALA A 51 -21.95 -1.69 -12.54
C ALA A 51 -21.50 -2.71 -11.47
N LEU A 52 -20.47 -3.51 -11.74
CA LEU A 52 -19.88 -4.45 -10.77
C LEU A 52 -19.28 -3.73 -9.57
N SER A 53 -18.56 -2.64 -9.80
CA SER A 53 -17.95 -1.80 -8.77
C SER A 53 -19.01 -1.21 -7.83
N GLY A 54 -20.10 -0.65 -8.37
CA GLY A 54 -21.20 -0.13 -7.57
C GLY A 54 -21.98 -1.20 -6.78
N ALA A 55 -21.92 -2.46 -7.23
CA ALA A 55 -22.55 -3.56 -6.50
C ALA A 55 -21.70 -4.02 -5.30
N VAL A 56 -20.36 -4.08 -5.45
CA VAL A 56 -19.46 -4.45 -4.35
C VAL A 56 -19.35 -3.33 -3.34
N ASP A 57 -19.33 -2.06 -3.78
CA ASP A 57 -19.26 -0.87 -2.92
C ASP A 57 -20.33 -0.89 -1.82
N LYS A 58 -21.58 -1.17 -2.19
CA LYS A 58 -22.68 -1.28 -1.21
C LYS A 58 -22.50 -2.38 -0.16
N LYS A 59 -21.79 -3.45 -0.51
CA LYS A 59 -21.53 -4.56 0.41
C LYS A 59 -20.38 -4.23 1.36
N VAL A 60 -19.35 -3.56 0.85
CA VAL A 60 -18.25 -3.03 1.64
C VAL A 60 -18.78 -2.01 2.65
N GLU A 61 -19.58 -1.02 2.22
CA GLU A 61 -20.22 -0.04 3.10
C GLU A 61 -21.01 -0.69 4.23
N ALA A 62 -21.75 -1.76 3.93
CA ALA A 62 -22.59 -2.45 4.92
C ALA A 62 -21.81 -3.36 5.87
N GLY A 63 -20.67 -3.91 5.45
CA GLY A 63 -19.97 -5.00 6.15
C GLY A 63 -18.60 -4.65 6.72
N GLU A 64 -18.02 -3.50 6.36
CA GLU A 64 -16.62 -3.18 6.64
C GLU A 64 -16.47 -1.81 7.33
N PRO A 65 -16.81 -1.69 8.64
CA PRO A 65 -16.78 -0.41 9.35
C PRO A 65 -15.38 0.22 9.46
N GLY A 66 -14.31 -0.57 9.32
CA GLY A 66 -12.93 -0.08 9.28
C GLY A 66 -12.49 0.49 7.93
N MET A 67 -13.33 0.40 6.89
CA MET A 67 -13.20 1.11 5.64
C MET A 67 -13.78 2.52 5.79
N LEU A 68 -12.94 3.52 6.02
CA LEU A 68 -13.37 4.90 6.34
C LEU A 68 -13.73 5.72 5.10
N LEU A 69 -13.23 5.34 3.94
CA LEU A 69 -13.55 5.93 2.64
C LEU A 69 -13.38 4.86 1.57
N HIS A 70 -14.33 4.80 0.66
CA HIS A 70 -14.30 3.89 -0.48
C HIS A 70 -14.96 4.60 -1.68
N THR A 71 -14.18 5.16 -2.59
CA THR A 71 -14.69 5.88 -3.76
C THR A 71 -14.14 5.29 -5.05
N PHE A 72 -14.99 5.21 -6.06
CA PHE A 72 -14.65 4.74 -7.39
C PHE A 72 -14.68 5.91 -8.37
N ASP A 73 -13.51 6.38 -8.75
CA ASP A 73 -13.34 7.60 -9.53
C ASP A 73 -12.92 7.26 -10.97
N ARG A 74 -13.39 8.07 -11.93
CA ARG A 74 -13.00 7.95 -13.33
C ARG A 74 -11.73 8.78 -13.58
N ASP A 75 -10.80 8.24 -14.36
CA ASP A 75 -9.68 9.02 -14.88
C ASP A 75 -10.21 10.08 -15.88
N PRO A 76 -9.97 11.38 -15.65
CA PRO A 76 -10.46 12.43 -16.55
C PRO A 76 -9.77 12.41 -17.92
N GLY A 77 -8.59 11.80 -18.03
CA GLY A 77 -7.81 11.69 -19.27
C GLY A 77 -8.09 10.40 -20.05
N ASP A 78 -8.76 9.42 -19.42
CA ASP A 78 -9.01 8.11 -20.00
C ASP A 78 -10.38 7.57 -19.62
N SER A 79 -11.25 7.40 -20.61
CA SER A 79 -12.61 6.92 -20.40
C SER A 79 -12.69 5.45 -19.94
N GLN A 80 -11.63 4.68 -20.08
CA GLN A 80 -11.51 3.28 -19.63
C GLN A 80 -10.75 3.16 -18.29
N GLY A 81 -10.12 4.25 -17.81
CA GLY A 81 -9.35 4.30 -16.58
C GLY A 81 -10.24 4.59 -15.37
N PHE A 82 -10.00 3.85 -14.28
CA PHE A 82 -10.69 4.01 -13.00
C PHE A 82 -9.73 3.84 -11.84
N ILE A 83 -10.06 4.47 -10.71
CA ILE A 83 -9.29 4.38 -9.48
C ILE A 83 -10.25 4.15 -8.31
N TRP A 84 -10.06 3.06 -7.57
CA TRP A 84 -10.54 2.97 -6.21
C TRP A 84 -9.62 3.79 -5.31
N THR A 85 -10.18 4.68 -4.52
CA THR A 85 -9.48 5.34 -3.42
C THR A 85 -10.11 4.85 -2.12
N GLU A 86 -9.29 4.21 -1.30
CA GLU A 86 -9.70 3.52 -0.08
C GLU A 86 -8.91 4.06 1.10
N VAL A 87 -9.57 4.33 2.21
CA VAL A 87 -8.93 4.69 3.47
C VAL A 87 -9.33 3.65 4.51
N TYR A 88 -8.34 2.99 5.06
CA TYR A 88 -8.49 1.99 6.11
C TYR A 88 -8.12 2.57 7.47
N GLU A 89 -8.87 2.21 8.50
CA GLU A 89 -8.58 2.57 9.88
C GLU A 89 -7.21 2.00 10.32
N ASP A 90 -6.92 0.76 9.92
CA ASP A 90 -5.69 0.05 10.21
C ASP A 90 -5.46 -1.15 9.26
N SER A 91 -4.39 -1.91 9.51
CA SER A 91 -4.07 -3.10 8.72
C SER A 91 -5.03 -4.27 8.93
N GLU A 92 -5.74 -4.33 10.06
CA GLU A 92 -6.74 -5.39 10.33
C GLU A 92 -7.97 -5.17 9.45
N ALA A 93 -8.38 -3.91 9.26
CA ALA A 93 -9.45 -3.54 8.33
C ALA A 93 -9.13 -3.96 6.89
N LEU A 94 -7.88 -3.76 6.41
CA LEU A 94 -7.46 -4.26 5.10
C LEU A 94 -7.49 -5.79 5.05
N MET A 95 -7.04 -6.48 6.10
CA MET A 95 -7.08 -7.94 6.15
C MET A 95 -8.53 -8.47 6.13
N LEU A 96 -9.47 -7.78 6.78
CA LEU A 96 -10.89 -8.10 6.71
C LEU A 96 -11.39 -7.94 5.28
N HIS A 97 -11.09 -6.83 4.61
CA HIS A 97 -11.45 -6.57 3.21
C HIS A 97 -10.92 -7.66 2.27
N LEU A 98 -9.63 -8.01 2.36
CA LEU A 98 -9.03 -9.04 1.52
C LEU A 98 -9.63 -10.45 1.72
N ASN A 99 -10.21 -10.73 2.89
CA ASN A 99 -10.90 -11.98 3.19
C ASN A 99 -12.42 -11.93 2.93
N ASN A 100 -12.96 -10.80 2.47
CA ASN A 100 -14.37 -10.65 2.17
C ASN A 100 -14.75 -11.49 0.92
N VAL A 101 -15.73 -12.38 1.10
CA VAL A 101 -16.20 -13.24 0.00
C VAL A 101 -16.82 -12.44 -1.15
N ASP A 102 -17.42 -11.29 -0.86
CA ASP A 102 -18.03 -10.42 -1.87
C ASP A 102 -16.96 -9.70 -2.70
N LEU A 103 -15.83 -9.31 -2.09
CA LEU A 103 -14.65 -8.83 -2.81
C LEU A 103 -14.10 -9.93 -3.73
N GLY A 104 -13.95 -11.15 -3.22
CA GLY A 104 -13.49 -12.29 -4.04
C GLY A 104 -14.39 -12.53 -5.26
N ALA A 105 -15.72 -12.48 -5.08
CA ALA A 105 -16.67 -12.60 -6.18
C ALA A 105 -16.58 -11.43 -7.18
N TYR A 106 -16.40 -10.20 -6.69
CA TYR A 106 -16.18 -9.03 -7.52
C TYR A 106 -14.90 -9.16 -8.36
N LEU A 107 -13.77 -9.49 -7.72
CA LEU A 107 -12.50 -9.66 -8.43
C LEU A 107 -12.57 -10.73 -9.51
N ALA A 108 -13.25 -11.85 -9.25
CA ALA A 108 -13.44 -12.90 -10.24
C ALA A 108 -14.29 -12.42 -11.44
N ALA A 109 -15.30 -11.57 -11.19
CA ALA A 109 -16.19 -11.05 -12.23
C ALA A 109 -15.56 -9.91 -13.02
N VAL A 110 -14.79 -9.03 -12.38
CA VAL A 110 -14.23 -7.83 -13.03
C VAL A 110 -12.91 -8.10 -13.76
N SER A 111 -12.07 -9.01 -13.27
CA SER A 111 -10.74 -9.29 -13.85
C SER A 111 -10.77 -9.61 -15.35
N PRO A 112 -11.71 -10.38 -15.89
CA PRO A 112 -11.79 -10.63 -17.33
C PRO A 112 -12.14 -9.41 -18.19
N LEU A 113 -12.58 -8.32 -17.55
CA LEU A 113 -12.98 -7.07 -18.20
C LEU A 113 -11.86 -6.01 -18.20
N LEU A 114 -10.72 -6.35 -17.59
CA LEU A 114 -9.60 -5.43 -17.39
C LEU A 114 -8.36 -5.89 -18.16
N ASP A 115 -7.55 -4.96 -18.60
CA ASP A 115 -6.19 -5.20 -19.10
C ASP A 115 -5.12 -4.66 -18.15
N GLU A 116 -5.51 -3.85 -17.14
CA GLU A 116 -4.65 -3.43 -16.04
C GLU A 116 -5.40 -3.46 -14.72
N PHE A 117 -4.71 -3.94 -13.67
CA PHE A 117 -5.15 -3.84 -12.28
C PHE A 117 -3.92 -3.80 -11.39
N THR A 118 -3.69 -2.66 -10.71
CA THR A 118 -2.53 -2.42 -9.84
C THR A 118 -2.95 -1.80 -8.52
N ALA A 119 -2.15 -1.97 -7.47
CA ALA A 119 -2.43 -1.40 -6.15
C ALA A 119 -1.21 -0.63 -5.60
N GLU A 120 -1.50 0.49 -4.94
CA GLU A 120 -0.53 1.34 -4.24
C GLU A 120 -0.99 1.54 -2.81
N LEU A 121 -0.12 1.22 -1.84
CA LEU A 121 -0.34 1.45 -0.41
C LEU A 121 0.49 2.63 0.06
N TYR A 122 -0.12 3.57 0.77
CA TYR A 122 0.52 4.79 1.29
C TYR A 122 0.30 4.88 2.80
N GLY A 123 1.36 4.72 3.58
CA GLY A 123 1.25 4.85 5.03
C GLY A 123 1.90 3.72 5.82
N ALA A 124 1.52 3.62 7.10
CA ALA A 124 2.03 2.63 8.04
C ALA A 124 1.22 1.33 7.92
N VAL A 125 1.47 0.55 6.88
CA VAL A 125 0.81 -0.75 6.67
C VAL A 125 1.69 -1.88 7.20
N SER A 126 1.10 -2.85 7.90
CA SER A 126 1.84 -4.00 8.42
C SER A 126 2.42 -4.87 7.29
N GLY A 127 3.56 -5.50 7.56
CA GLY A 127 4.20 -6.40 6.59
C GLY A 127 3.29 -7.56 6.15
N ASP A 128 2.47 -8.05 7.08
CA ASP A 128 1.52 -9.15 6.80
C ASP A 128 0.39 -8.70 5.86
N ALA A 129 -0.16 -7.50 6.05
CA ALA A 129 -1.19 -6.96 5.17
C ALA A 129 -0.64 -6.67 3.75
N VAL A 130 0.58 -6.11 3.65
CA VAL A 130 1.26 -5.94 2.35
C VAL A 130 1.50 -7.28 1.66
N ALA A 131 1.93 -8.30 2.42
CA ALA A 131 2.15 -9.65 1.90
C ALA A 131 0.84 -10.31 1.44
N ALA A 132 -0.24 -10.15 2.20
CA ALA A 132 -1.57 -10.67 1.86
C ALA A 132 -2.10 -10.03 0.56
N LEU A 133 -1.99 -8.71 0.40
CA LEU A 133 -2.40 -8.05 -0.84
C LEU A 133 -1.58 -8.54 -2.04
N ARG A 134 -0.27 -8.68 -1.90
CA ARG A 134 0.59 -9.25 -2.96
C ARG A 134 0.24 -10.70 -3.31
N ALA A 135 -0.20 -11.48 -2.33
CA ALA A 135 -0.60 -12.88 -2.52
C ALA A 135 -1.87 -13.03 -3.39
N THR A 136 -2.67 -11.97 -3.55
CA THR A 136 -3.79 -11.95 -4.51
C THR A 136 -3.33 -12.00 -5.98
N GLY A 137 -2.05 -11.78 -6.25
CA GLY A 137 -1.49 -11.65 -7.60
C GLY A 137 -1.55 -10.22 -8.15
N THR A 138 -2.12 -9.27 -7.41
CA THR A 138 -2.17 -7.85 -7.81
C THR A 138 -0.78 -7.21 -7.69
N PRO A 139 -0.20 -6.64 -8.75
CA PRO A 139 1.01 -5.85 -8.67
C PRO A 139 0.85 -4.73 -7.65
N THR A 140 1.65 -4.78 -6.57
CA THR A 140 1.47 -3.91 -5.41
C THR A 140 2.75 -3.17 -5.06
N THR A 141 2.67 -1.84 -4.94
CA THR A 141 3.72 -0.98 -4.43
C THR A 141 3.33 -0.43 -3.06
N HIS A 142 4.23 -0.53 -2.08
CA HIS A 142 4.05 0.08 -0.76
C HIS A 142 5.01 1.25 -0.58
N TYR A 143 4.43 2.40 -0.23
CA TYR A 143 5.12 3.66 0.09
C TYR A 143 5.00 3.92 1.60
N PRO A 144 5.98 3.46 2.42
CA PRO A 144 5.94 3.67 3.87
C PRO A 144 6.11 5.14 4.21
N ASN A 145 5.52 5.58 5.33
CA ASN A 145 5.67 6.94 5.81
C ASN A 145 7.13 7.28 6.10
N VAL A 146 7.58 8.42 5.59
CA VAL A 146 8.87 9.03 5.97
C VAL A 146 8.64 10.11 7.02
N LEU A 147 7.56 10.86 6.89
CA LEU A 147 7.10 11.90 7.84
C LEU A 147 5.63 12.20 7.59
N GLY A 148 5.00 12.86 8.55
CA GLY A 148 3.59 13.23 8.48
C GLY A 148 2.83 12.84 9.74
N TYR A 149 1.51 13.00 9.70
CA TYR A 149 0.61 12.61 10.78
C TYR A 149 -0.73 12.12 10.22
N VAL A 150 -1.42 11.31 10.99
CA VAL A 150 -2.82 10.93 10.74
C VAL A 150 -3.64 11.50 11.89
N ARG A 151 -4.77 12.16 11.58
CA ARG A 151 -5.74 12.56 12.59
C ARG A 151 -6.73 11.43 12.82
N ASP A 152 -7.37 11.45 13.98
CA ASP A 152 -8.52 10.58 14.22
C ASP A 152 -9.63 10.95 13.22
N LEU A 153 -10.02 9.98 12.40
CA LEU A 153 -11.07 10.13 11.38
C LEU A 153 -12.44 9.61 11.86
N THR A 154 -12.50 9.07 13.08
CA THR A 154 -13.69 8.43 13.66
C THR A 154 -14.38 9.29 14.73
N SER A 155 -13.88 10.49 15.02
CA SER A 155 -14.38 11.42 16.04
C SER A 155 -15.39 12.44 15.51
#